data_78abd9e36ac952eb46ecc73eba4cb237
#
_entry.id   78abd9e36ac952eb46ecc73eba4cb237
#
_cell.length_a   1.000
_cell.length_b   1.000
_cell.length_c   1.000
_cell.angle_alpha   90.00
_cell.angle_beta   90.00
_cell.angle_gamma   90.00
#
_symmetry.space_group_name_H-M   'P 1'
#
loop_
_entity.id
_entity.type
_entity.pdbx_description
1 polymer ?
#
loop_
_entity_poly.entity_id
_entity_poly.type
_entity_poly.pdbx_seq_one_letter_code
_entity_poly.pdbx_strand_id
1 'polypeptide(L)'
;MKFPPRFLASAIALFATLMNLSATEGPGLHFAGKEGPGKGKKIVFIGGDEEYRSEEALPMLAKILSQRHGFDATVLFSLDPEKGFIDPNQQKNIPGTEALADADLLVIFARFRDLPADQTAPITAFLNAGKPVIGLRTSTHAFAGKMEDGGWTYGDWQKGGFGLKILGETWVAHHGAHKKEGARGVIEEANASHPVLR
;
A
#
# COMPACT_ATOMS: atom_id res chain seq x y z
N MET A 1 33.22 -62.49 -38.58
CA MET A 1 32.70 -61.14 -38.79
C MET A 1 32.09 -60.66 -37.48
N LYS A 2 32.71 -59.70 -36.76
CA LYS A 2 32.29 -59.20 -35.51
C LYS A 2 31.65 -57.83 -35.78
N PHE A 3 30.36 -57.62 -35.41
CA PHE A 3 29.71 -56.34 -35.43
C PHE A 3 29.82 -55.67 -34.04
N PRO A 4 30.17 -54.38 -33.94
CA PRO A 4 30.22 -53.68 -32.65
C PRO A 4 28.83 -53.22 -32.22
N PRO A 5 28.54 -53.13 -30.91
CA PRO A 5 27.26 -52.63 -30.42
C PRO A 5 27.23 -51.08 -30.51
N ARG A 6 26.15 -50.58 -31.11
CA ARG A 6 25.81 -49.17 -31.12
C ARG A 6 25.23 -48.81 -29.76
N PHE A 7 25.96 -48.01 -29.02
CA PHE A 7 25.41 -47.33 -27.83
C PHE A 7 24.47 -46.20 -28.25
N LEU A 8 23.20 -46.37 -27.95
CA LEU A 8 22.20 -45.35 -28.10
C LEU A 8 22.28 -44.48 -26.83
N ALA A 9 22.94 -43.33 -26.91
CA ALA A 9 22.96 -42.36 -25.84
C ALA A 9 21.64 -41.56 -25.90
N SER A 10 20.68 -41.91 -25.05
CA SER A 10 19.46 -41.09 -24.82
C SER A 10 19.85 -39.87 -24.01
N ALA A 11 19.95 -38.74 -24.67
CA ALA A 11 20.03 -37.43 -24.00
C ALA A 11 18.68 -37.07 -23.42
N ILE A 12 18.52 -37.29 -22.13
CA ILE A 12 17.40 -36.74 -21.37
C ILE A 12 17.69 -35.24 -21.16
N ALA A 13 17.09 -34.41 -22.00
CA ALA A 13 17.07 -32.99 -21.79
C ALA A 13 16.11 -32.67 -20.61
N LEU A 14 16.69 -32.48 -19.43
CA LEU A 14 15.98 -32.01 -18.25
C LEU A 14 15.68 -30.52 -18.46
N PHE A 15 14.50 -30.22 -18.96
CA PHE A 15 13.96 -28.84 -19.04
C PHE A 15 13.67 -28.41 -17.63
N ALA A 16 14.66 -27.87 -16.91
CA ALA A 16 14.47 -27.14 -15.69
C ALA A 16 13.81 -25.81 -16.06
N THR A 17 12.49 -25.75 -15.98
CA THR A 17 11.74 -24.49 -15.98
C THR A 17 12.13 -23.76 -14.70
N LEU A 18 13.16 -22.95 -14.78
CA LEU A 18 13.46 -21.93 -13.78
C LEU A 18 12.24 -20.97 -13.77
N MET A 19 11.31 -21.21 -12.85
CA MET A 19 10.40 -20.17 -12.43
C MET A 19 11.30 -19.06 -11.86
N ASN A 20 11.55 -18.04 -12.67
CA ASN A 20 12.06 -16.77 -12.18
C ASN A 20 11.01 -16.20 -11.22
N LEU A 21 11.11 -16.56 -9.93
CA LEU A 21 10.61 -15.76 -8.87
C LEU A 21 11.49 -14.49 -8.87
N SER A 22 11.13 -13.52 -9.70
CA SER A 22 11.64 -12.17 -9.52
C SER A 22 11.11 -11.70 -8.17
N ALA A 23 11.87 -11.94 -7.11
CA ALA A 23 11.77 -11.14 -5.91
C ALA A 23 12.03 -9.72 -6.39
N THR A 24 11.03 -8.87 -6.38
CA THR A 24 11.22 -7.44 -6.57
C THR A 24 12.17 -6.99 -5.48
N GLU A 25 13.37 -6.61 -5.88
CA GLU A 25 14.39 -6.08 -4.98
C GLU A 25 13.91 -4.70 -4.49
N GLY A 26 13.09 -4.69 -3.44
CA GLY A 26 12.59 -3.46 -2.83
C GLY A 26 11.84 -3.77 -1.54
N PRO A 27 11.78 -2.81 -0.62
CA PRO A 27 10.99 -2.98 0.59
C PRO A 27 9.50 -3.07 0.23
N GLY A 28 8.81 -4.07 0.81
CA GLY A 28 7.38 -4.28 0.61
C GLY A 28 7.01 -5.55 -0.16
N LEU A 29 5.71 -5.70 -0.42
CA LEU A 29 5.17 -6.79 -1.22
C LEU A 29 4.71 -6.26 -2.57
N HIS A 30 5.07 -6.96 -3.64
CA HIS A 30 4.60 -6.65 -4.98
C HIS A 30 3.69 -7.75 -5.52
N PHE A 31 2.57 -7.34 -6.11
CA PHE A 31 1.61 -8.20 -6.80
C PHE A 31 1.48 -7.73 -8.24
N ALA A 32 2.07 -8.48 -9.16
CA ALA A 32 1.98 -8.18 -10.58
C ALA A 32 0.51 -8.26 -11.06
N GLY A 33 0.10 -7.24 -11.78
CA GLY A 33 -1.23 -7.14 -12.38
C GLY A 33 -1.43 -8.22 -13.45
N LYS A 34 -2.60 -8.84 -13.45
CA LYS A 34 -3.05 -9.74 -14.51
C LYS A 34 -3.92 -8.98 -15.52
N GLU A 35 -4.77 -9.70 -16.22
CA GLU A 35 -5.76 -9.08 -17.10
C GLU A 35 -6.87 -8.43 -16.28
N GLY A 36 -7.40 -7.32 -16.79
CA GLY A 36 -8.51 -6.62 -16.15
C GLY A 36 -8.52 -5.11 -16.47
N PRO A 37 -9.51 -4.38 -15.95
CA PRO A 37 -9.67 -2.95 -16.23
C PRO A 37 -8.51 -2.08 -15.70
N GLY A 38 -7.76 -2.59 -14.73
CA GLY A 38 -6.60 -1.92 -14.16
C GLY A 38 -5.26 -2.23 -14.84
N LYS A 39 -5.26 -2.97 -15.94
CA LYS A 39 -4.01 -3.34 -16.64
C LYS A 39 -3.18 -2.11 -17.00
N GLY A 40 -1.90 -2.12 -16.60
CA GLY A 40 -0.98 -1.02 -16.81
C GLY A 40 -1.12 0.14 -15.82
N LYS A 41 -2.01 0.01 -14.82
CA LYS A 41 -2.16 0.97 -13.72
C LYS A 41 -1.48 0.47 -12.45
N LYS A 42 -0.76 1.37 -11.78
CA LYS A 42 0.03 1.08 -10.59
C LYS A 42 -0.61 1.66 -9.34
N ILE A 43 -0.77 0.83 -8.33
CA ILE A 43 -1.28 1.24 -7.01
C ILE A 43 -0.18 1.02 -5.97
N VAL A 44 0.10 2.05 -5.19
CA VAL A 44 0.94 1.91 -3.99
C VAL A 44 0.05 1.98 -2.76
N PHE A 45 0.20 0.99 -1.89
CA PHE A 45 -0.46 0.90 -0.59
C PHE A 45 0.55 1.22 0.50
N ILE A 46 0.17 2.07 1.45
CA ILE A 46 0.98 2.38 2.64
C ILE A 46 0.23 1.91 3.87
N GLY A 47 0.78 0.90 4.56
CA GLY A 47 0.27 0.33 5.80
C GLY A 47 1.09 0.78 7.00
N GLY A 48 0.41 1.28 8.03
CA GLY A 48 1.04 1.76 9.25
C GLY A 48 0.01 2.08 10.33
N ASP A 49 -0.88 1.14 10.61
CA ASP A 49 -1.90 1.27 11.64
C ASP A 49 -1.83 0.07 12.59
N GLU A 50 -1.47 0.33 13.83
CA GLU A 50 -1.31 -0.68 14.87
C GLU A 50 -2.64 -1.13 15.50
N GLU A 51 -3.73 -0.40 15.24
CA GLU A 51 -5.04 -0.67 15.87
C GLU A 51 -5.93 -1.57 15.01
N TYR A 52 -5.87 -1.42 13.68
CA TYR A 52 -6.81 -2.06 12.76
C TYR A 52 -6.16 -3.02 11.76
N ARG A 53 -4.94 -3.46 12.01
CA ARG A 53 -4.25 -4.49 11.24
C ARG A 53 -4.11 -4.17 9.75
N SER A 54 -3.61 -2.98 9.47
CA SER A 54 -3.36 -2.53 8.09
C SER A 54 -2.43 -3.47 7.33
N GLU A 55 -1.49 -4.11 8.03
CA GLU A 55 -0.51 -5.07 7.51
C GLU A 55 -1.13 -6.38 7.01
N GLU A 56 -2.38 -6.66 7.35
CA GLU A 56 -3.15 -7.79 6.83
C GLU A 56 -4.16 -7.36 5.76
N ALA A 57 -4.85 -6.26 6.01
CA ALA A 57 -5.91 -5.78 5.13
C ALA A 57 -5.38 -5.32 3.78
N LEU A 58 -4.25 -4.60 3.75
CA LEU A 58 -3.72 -4.05 2.50
C LEU A 58 -3.14 -5.10 1.56
N PRO A 59 -2.36 -6.11 2.00
CA PRO A 59 -1.93 -7.19 1.11
C PRO A 59 -3.10 -7.99 0.52
N MET A 60 -4.15 -8.21 1.29
CA MET A 60 -5.37 -8.87 0.79
C MET A 60 -6.03 -8.04 -0.31
N LEU A 61 -6.21 -6.74 -0.09
CA LEU A 61 -6.79 -5.83 -1.08
C LEU A 61 -5.92 -5.73 -2.34
N ALA A 62 -4.61 -5.57 -2.18
CA ALA A 62 -3.65 -5.52 -3.27
C ALA A 62 -3.71 -6.80 -4.13
N LYS A 63 -3.75 -7.97 -3.47
CA LYS A 63 -3.88 -9.27 -4.15
C LYS A 63 -5.19 -9.39 -4.93
N ILE A 64 -6.31 -8.93 -4.39
CA ILE A 64 -7.60 -8.93 -5.08
C ILE A 64 -7.53 -8.02 -6.31
N LEU A 65 -7.04 -6.79 -6.15
CA LEU A 65 -6.97 -5.82 -7.24
C LEU A 65 -6.02 -6.25 -8.35
N SER A 66 -4.89 -6.88 -8.02
CA SER A 66 -3.98 -7.38 -9.04
C SER A 66 -4.50 -8.61 -9.76
N GLN A 67 -5.01 -9.60 -9.03
CA GLN A 67 -5.42 -10.88 -9.63
C GLN A 67 -6.77 -10.84 -10.35
N ARG A 68 -7.70 -10.01 -9.85
CA ARG A 68 -9.07 -9.93 -10.38
C ARG A 68 -9.31 -8.73 -11.28
N HIS A 69 -8.54 -7.66 -11.08
CA HIS A 69 -8.77 -6.38 -11.76
C HIS A 69 -7.56 -5.89 -12.56
N GLY A 70 -6.42 -6.57 -12.51
CA GLY A 70 -5.27 -6.31 -13.38
C GLY A 70 -4.36 -5.17 -12.94
N PHE A 71 -4.54 -4.60 -11.75
CA PHE A 71 -3.66 -3.54 -11.25
C PHE A 71 -2.30 -4.12 -10.82
N ASP A 72 -1.24 -3.38 -11.11
CA ASP A 72 0.09 -3.62 -10.54
C ASP A 72 0.14 -2.98 -9.15
N ALA A 73 0.38 -3.76 -8.11
CA ALA A 73 0.18 -3.32 -6.74
C ALA A 73 1.42 -3.53 -5.88
N THR A 74 1.89 -2.47 -5.22
CA THR A 74 2.98 -2.52 -4.23
C THR A 74 2.45 -2.15 -2.86
N VAL A 75 2.75 -2.96 -1.83
CA VAL A 75 2.35 -2.73 -0.44
C VAL A 75 3.58 -2.44 0.40
N LEU A 76 3.62 -1.26 0.99
CA LEU A 76 4.66 -0.80 1.90
C LEU A 76 4.18 -0.90 3.34
N PHE A 77 5.10 -1.23 4.25
CA PHE A 77 4.78 -1.47 5.66
C PHE A 77 5.66 -0.65 6.58
N SER A 78 5.15 -0.41 7.79
CA SER A 78 6.00 -0.04 8.91
C SER A 78 6.91 -1.21 9.26
N LEU A 79 8.22 -0.99 9.20
CA LEU A 79 9.24 -2.02 9.46
C LEU A 79 10.10 -1.63 10.65
N ASP A 80 10.45 -2.63 11.48
CA ASP A 80 11.55 -2.52 12.43
C ASP A 80 12.84 -2.18 11.65
N PRO A 81 13.53 -1.07 11.93
CA PRO A 81 14.66 -0.62 11.13
C PRO A 81 15.91 -1.49 11.29
N GLU A 82 16.02 -2.26 12.38
CA GLU A 82 17.18 -3.12 12.65
C GLU A 82 16.97 -4.55 12.14
N LYS A 83 15.77 -5.09 12.33
CA LYS A 83 15.44 -6.49 12.06
C LYS A 83 14.67 -6.70 10.76
N GLY A 84 14.09 -5.62 10.19
CA GLY A 84 13.41 -5.65 8.91
C GLY A 84 12.05 -6.38 8.89
N PHE A 85 11.53 -6.83 10.03
CA PHE A 85 10.18 -7.40 10.06
C PHE A 85 9.11 -6.31 10.12
N ILE A 86 7.88 -6.68 9.75
CA ILE A 86 6.72 -5.79 9.83
C ILE A 86 6.40 -5.52 11.30
N ASP A 87 6.49 -4.27 11.70
CA ASP A 87 6.12 -3.80 13.04
C ASP A 87 5.11 -2.65 12.94
N PRO A 88 3.81 -2.92 13.15
CA PRO A 88 2.79 -1.87 13.09
C PRO A 88 2.98 -0.75 14.11
N ASN A 89 3.72 -0.99 15.21
CA ASN A 89 4.01 0.01 16.22
C ASN A 89 5.18 0.93 15.84
N GLN A 90 5.98 0.57 14.82
CA GLN A 90 7.06 1.42 14.34
C GLN A 90 6.49 2.64 13.59
N GLN A 91 6.58 3.81 14.22
CA GLN A 91 5.98 5.03 13.67
C GLN A 91 6.89 5.79 12.69
N LYS A 92 8.19 5.46 12.64
CA LYS A 92 9.19 6.29 11.97
C LYS A 92 9.85 5.64 10.76
N ASN A 93 9.36 4.50 10.30
CA ASN A 93 10.01 3.79 9.20
C ASN A 93 9.03 3.04 8.31
N ILE A 94 8.77 3.59 7.13
CA ILE A 94 8.05 2.95 6.02
C ILE A 94 8.91 3.10 4.76
N PRO A 95 9.88 2.23 4.55
CA PRO A 95 10.78 2.32 3.38
C PRO A 95 10.04 1.97 2.09
N GLY A 96 10.57 2.44 0.95
CA GLY A 96 10.02 2.13 -0.39
C GLY A 96 9.04 3.17 -0.92
N THR A 97 8.86 4.31 -0.23
CA THR A 97 7.93 5.36 -0.68
C THR A 97 8.28 5.94 -2.04
N GLU A 98 9.51 5.76 -2.54
CA GLU A 98 9.93 6.09 -3.91
C GLU A 98 9.11 5.39 -4.99
N ALA A 99 8.45 4.26 -4.69
CA ALA A 99 7.52 3.60 -5.59
C ALA A 99 6.32 4.49 -6.01
N LEU A 100 6.06 5.57 -5.25
CA LEU A 100 5.03 6.56 -5.59
C LEU A 100 5.36 7.38 -6.85
N ALA A 101 6.61 7.45 -7.28
CA ALA A 101 7.00 8.21 -8.47
C ALA A 101 6.18 7.78 -9.71
N ASP A 102 6.02 6.47 -9.88
CA ASP A 102 5.32 5.86 -11.02
C ASP A 102 3.86 5.47 -10.71
N ALA A 103 3.40 5.66 -9.47
CA ALA A 103 2.06 5.23 -9.09
C ALA A 103 0.97 6.10 -9.72
N ASP A 104 -0.15 5.47 -10.08
CA ASP A 104 -1.38 6.13 -10.51
C ASP A 104 -2.30 6.44 -9.32
N LEU A 105 -2.22 5.66 -8.24
CA LEU A 105 -3.07 5.77 -7.06
C LEU A 105 -2.28 5.46 -5.79
N LEU A 106 -2.49 6.26 -4.74
CA LEU A 106 -2.07 5.96 -3.36
C LEU A 106 -3.28 5.48 -2.56
N VAL A 107 -3.15 4.32 -1.93
CA VAL A 107 -4.07 3.85 -0.88
C VAL A 107 -3.33 3.86 0.45
N ILE A 108 -3.81 4.62 1.41
CA ILE A 108 -3.16 4.76 2.71
C ILE A 108 -4.06 4.26 3.84
N PHE A 109 -3.48 3.47 4.73
CA PHE A 109 -4.10 2.99 5.96
C PHE A 109 -3.07 3.11 7.07
N ALA A 110 -2.97 4.32 7.63
CA ALA A 110 -1.95 4.69 8.59
C ALA A 110 -2.50 5.52 9.73
N ARG A 111 -1.75 5.54 10.85
CA ARG A 111 -2.10 6.25 12.07
C ARG A 111 -0.83 6.75 12.76
N PHE A 112 -0.75 8.06 12.99
CA PHE A 112 0.31 8.72 13.76
C PHE A 112 1.75 8.43 13.28
N ARG A 113 1.95 8.30 11.98
CA ARG A 113 3.30 8.10 11.42
C ARG A 113 4.10 9.40 11.45
N ASP A 114 5.34 9.32 11.91
CA ASP A 114 6.33 10.40 12.00
C ASP A 114 7.56 10.02 11.17
N LEU A 115 7.36 9.99 9.85
CA LEU A 115 8.35 9.49 8.90
C LEU A 115 9.49 10.50 8.66
N PRO A 116 10.72 10.03 8.42
CA PRO A 116 11.85 10.88 8.07
C PRO A 116 11.67 11.54 6.70
N ALA A 117 12.47 12.58 6.45
CA ALA A 117 12.31 13.43 5.27
C ALA A 117 12.47 12.70 3.93
N ASP A 118 13.35 11.73 3.84
CA ASP A 118 13.55 10.89 2.66
C ASP A 118 12.33 10.03 2.32
N GLN A 119 11.58 9.59 3.33
CA GLN A 119 10.34 8.83 3.14
C GLN A 119 9.12 9.75 2.93
N THR A 120 9.12 10.97 3.44
CA THR A 120 8.01 11.92 3.22
C THR A 120 8.14 12.69 1.90
N ALA A 121 9.33 12.84 1.34
CA ALA A 121 9.53 13.56 0.09
C ALA A 121 8.81 12.94 -1.11
N PRO A 122 8.86 11.61 -1.36
CA PRO A 122 8.08 10.98 -2.42
C PRO A 122 6.55 11.10 -2.21
N ILE A 123 6.09 11.00 -0.96
CA ILE A 123 4.67 11.21 -0.63
C ILE A 123 4.27 12.65 -0.98
N THR A 124 5.09 13.62 -0.60
CA THR A 124 4.86 15.04 -0.92
C THR A 124 4.79 15.27 -2.42
N ALA A 125 5.72 14.72 -3.17
CA ALA A 125 5.75 14.85 -4.62
C ALA A 125 4.48 14.27 -5.26
N PHE A 126 4.03 13.10 -4.81
CA PHE A 126 2.81 12.45 -5.26
C PHE A 126 1.56 13.31 -5.00
N LEU A 127 1.43 13.83 -3.78
CA LEU A 127 0.30 14.66 -3.36
C LEU A 127 0.28 16.00 -4.11
N ASN A 128 1.43 16.66 -4.25
CA ASN A 128 1.54 17.93 -4.96
C ASN A 128 1.29 17.78 -6.48
N ALA A 129 1.50 16.60 -7.04
CA ALA A 129 1.13 16.30 -8.43
C ALA A 129 -0.40 16.12 -8.63
N GLY A 130 -1.20 16.21 -7.57
CA GLY A 130 -2.66 16.06 -7.62
C GLY A 130 -3.14 14.66 -7.99
N LYS A 131 -2.30 13.64 -7.79
CA LYS A 131 -2.66 12.25 -8.07
C LYS A 131 -3.69 11.72 -7.06
N PRO A 132 -4.54 10.75 -7.47
CA PRO A 132 -5.63 10.24 -6.63
C PRO A 132 -5.14 9.57 -5.34
N VAL A 133 -5.91 9.78 -4.26
CA VAL A 133 -5.65 9.17 -2.95
C VAL A 133 -6.93 8.56 -2.38
N ILE A 134 -6.80 7.39 -1.77
CA ILE A 134 -7.84 6.76 -0.95
C ILE A 134 -7.30 6.59 0.47
N GLY A 135 -7.91 7.27 1.43
CA GLY A 135 -7.64 7.09 2.86
C GLY A 135 -8.59 6.09 3.49
N LEU A 136 -8.06 5.11 4.23
CA LEU A 136 -8.84 4.13 4.95
C LEU A 136 -8.79 4.39 6.45
N ARG A 137 -9.94 4.25 7.13
CA ARG A 137 -10.09 4.27 8.60
C ARG A 137 -9.42 5.49 9.25
N THR A 138 -8.27 5.26 9.89
CA THR A 138 -7.51 6.23 10.68
C THR A 138 -6.70 7.23 9.86
N SER A 139 -6.78 7.16 8.55
CA SER A 139 -5.92 7.99 7.68
C SER A 139 -6.19 9.48 7.76
N THR A 140 -7.30 9.93 8.34
CA THR A 140 -7.53 11.34 8.69
C THR A 140 -6.50 11.89 9.69
N HIS A 141 -5.84 11.01 10.45
CA HIS A 141 -4.73 11.32 11.34
C HIS A 141 -3.52 10.40 11.07
N ALA A 142 -3.27 10.14 9.79
CA ALA A 142 -2.18 9.25 9.35
C ALA A 142 -0.82 9.70 9.85
N PHE A 143 -0.57 11.01 9.90
CA PHE A 143 0.74 11.57 10.21
C PHE A 143 0.70 12.47 11.45
N ALA A 144 1.68 12.28 12.33
CA ALA A 144 1.81 12.99 13.60
C ALA A 144 3.16 13.71 13.74
N GLY A 145 3.93 13.82 12.67
CA GLY A 145 5.26 14.41 12.69
C GLY A 145 5.22 15.85 13.16
N LYS A 146 5.84 16.13 14.29
CA LYS A 146 6.12 17.46 14.75
C LYS A 146 7.37 17.92 14.03
N MET A 147 7.20 18.63 12.96
CA MET A 147 8.35 19.19 12.26
C MET A 147 8.74 20.51 12.91
N GLU A 148 9.95 20.57 13.41
CA GLU A 148 10.62 21.79 13.77
C GLU A 148 10.87 22.59 12.49
N ASP A 149 10.79 23.91 12.57
CA ASP A 149 11.12 24.86 11.47
C ASP A 149 10.32 24.74 10.15
N GLY A 150 9.01 24.92 10.25
CA GLY A 150 8.17 25.05 9.06
C GLY A 150 7.74 23.73 8.42
N GLY A 151 7.98 22.67 9.08
CA GLY A 151 7.54 21.30 9.00
C GLY A 151 6.84 20.77 7.75
N TRP A 152 6.76 19.49 7.64
CA TRP A 152 6.04 18.83 6.55
C TRP A 152 4.56 19.23 6.54
N THR A 153 4.10 19.86 5.47
CA THR A 153 2.77 20.42 5.30
C THR A 153 1.64 19.42 5.64
N TYR A 154 1.89 18.14 5.48
CA TYR A 154 0.95 17.06 5.73
C TYR A 154 1.17 16.33 7.06
N GLY A 155 2.20 16.67 7.83
CA GLY A 155 2.66 15.90 8.98
C GLY A 155 1.81 16.04 10.23
N ASP A 156 1.31 17.23 10.53
CA ASP A 156 0.61 17.50 11.80
C ASP A 156 -0.90 17.39 11.62
N TRP A 157 -1.47 16.24 11.99
CA TRP A 157 -2.91 16.00 11.91
C TRP A 157 -3.72 16.96 12.80
N GLN A 158 -3.17 17.38 13.95
CA GLN A 158 -3.84 18.30 14.86
C GLN A 158 -4.01 19.70 14.26
N LYS A 159 -3.14 20.06 13.34
CA LYS A 159 -3.23 21.31 12.57
C LYS A 159 -3.83 21.09 11.18
N GLY A 160 -4.58 20.02 11.00
CA GLY A 160 -5.27 19.71 9.76
C GLY A 160 -4.45 18.98 8.71
N GLY A 161 -3.16 18.78 8.87
CA GLY A 161 -2.23 18.01 8.04
C GLY A 161 -2.79 17.29 6.81
N PHE A 162 -2.41 16.05 6.63
CA PHE A 162 -2.86 15.20 5.52
C PHE A 162 -4.39 15.02 5.47
N GLY A 163 -5.01 14.75 6.63
CA GLY A 163 -6.45 14.51 6.70
C GLY A 163 -7.26 15.66 6.12
N LEU A 164 -7.09 16.86 6.65
CA LEU A 164 -7.87 18.03 6.19
C LEU A 164 -7.48 18.44 4.76
N LYS A 165 -6.19 18.45 4.42
CA LYS A 165 -5.72 18.99 3.15
C LYS A 165 -5.95 18.08 1.95
N ILE A 166 -5.93 16.76 2.17
CA ILE A 166 -6.02 15.75 1.11
C ILE A 166 -7.35 14.99 1.15
N LEU A 167 -7.77 14.55 2.35
CA LEU A 167 -9.01 13.79 2.50
C LEU A 167 -10.25 14.66 2.77
N GLY A 168 -10.03 15.95 3.07
CA GLY A 168 -11.10 16.92 3.33
C GLY A 168 -11.65 16.90 4.76
N GLU A 169 -11.10 16.08 5.64
CA GLU A 169 -11.55 15.94 7.02
C GLU A 169 -10.39 15.60 7.96
N THR A 170 -10.52 15.97 9.23
CA THR A 170 -9.56 15.59 10.27
C THR A 170 -10.27 14.82 11.39
N TRP A 171 -9.51 13.96 12.07
CA TRP A 171 -10.05 13.27 13.23
C TRP A 171 -10.26 14.23 14.40
N VAL A 172 -11.44 14.18 15.00
CA VAL A 172 -11.79 14.97 16.18
C VAL A 172 -12.00 14.06 17.40
N ALA A 173 -12.84 13.03 17.25
CA ALA A 173 -13.16 12.08 18.30
C ALA A 173 -13.80 10.82 17.70
N HIS A 174 -13.86 9.75 18.49
CA HIS A 174 -14.66 8.59 18.14
C HIS A 174 -16.14 8.90 18.26
N HIS A 175 -16.94 8.36 17.35
CA HIS A 175 -18.38 8.38 17.43
C HIS A 175 -18.86 7.19 18.26
N GLY A 176 -19.67 7.47 19.28
CA GLY A 176 -20.23 6.45 20.17
C GLY A 176 -19.24 5.85 21.18
N ALA A 177 -19.72 4.91 21.96
CA ALA A 177 -18.93 4.21 22.98
C ALA A 177 -18.17 3.04 22.36
N HIS A 178 -16.84 3.10 22.38
CA HIS A 178 -15.95 2.09 21.82
C HIS A 178 -16.28 0.69 22.37
N LYS A 179 -16.39 -0.31 21.49
CA LYS A 179 -16.75 -1.72 21.77
C LYS A 179 -18.15 -1.95 22.34
N LYS A 180 -18.96 -0.91 22.49
CA LYS A 180 -20.35 -1.03 22.97
C LYS A 180 -21.37 -0.63 21.91
N GLU A 181 -21.02 0.31 21.05
CA GLU A 181 -21.87 0.85 20.02
C GLU A 181 -21.27 0.64 18.64
N GLY A 182 -22.12 0.51 17.64
CA GLY A 182 -21.75 0.38 16.24
C GLY A 182 -22.31 1.51 15.42
N ALA A 183 -21.74 1.75 14.25
CA ALA A 183 -22.27 2.66 13.26
C ALA A 183 -22.84 1.88 12.08
N ARG A 184 -23.94 2.37 11.51
CA ARG A 184 -24.51 1.87 10.26
C ARG A 184 -24.35 2.91 9.17
N GLY A 185 -23.72 2.53 8.07
CA GLY A 185 -23.70 3.34 6.85
C GLY A 185 -25.08 3.35 6.19
N VAL A 186 -25.57 4.55 5.89
CA VAL A 186 -26.81 4.73 5.12
C VAL A 186 -26.45 5.48 3.84
N ILE A 187 -26.81 4.90 2.69
CA ILE A 187 -26.65 5.58 1.41
C ILE A 187 -27.74 6.62 1.30
N GLU A 188 -27.35 7.86 1.05
CA GLU A 188 -28.27 8.95 0.70
C GLU A 188 -28.98 8.63 -0.61
N GLU A 189 -30.31 8.66 -0.63
CA GLU A 189 -31.13 8.29 -1.78
C GLU A 189 -30.77 9.08 -3.04
N ALA A 190 -30.47 10.37 -2.90
CA ALA A 190 -30.02 11.22 -3.99
C ALA A 190 -28.72 10.78 -4.65
N ASN A 191 -27.88 10.02 -3.95
CA ASN A 191 -26.57 9.55 -4.40
C ASN A 191 -26.54 8.05 -4.73
N ALA A 192 -27.65 7.33 -4.62
CA ALA A 192 -27.71 5.88 -4.82
C ALA A 192 -27.21 5.39 -6.19
N SER A 193 -27.24 6.26 -7.21
CA SER A 193 -26.73 5.97 -8.55
C SER A 193 -25.24 6.25 -8.76
N HIS A 194 -24.55 6.77 -7.72
CA HIS A 194 -23.13 7.11 -7.83
C HIS A 194 -22.28 5.87 -8.15
N PRO A 195 -21.30 5.95 -9.10
CA PRO A 195 -20.52 4.79 -9.54
C PRO A 195 -19.80 4.03 -8.42
N VAL A 196 -19.42 4.72 -7.33
CA VAL A 196 -18.76 4.12 -6.16
C VAL A 196 -19.70 3.22 -5.35
N LEU A 197 -21.02 3.33 -5.53
CA LEU A 197 -22.04 2.63 -4.76
C LEU A 197 -22.70 1.47 -5.54
N ARG A 198 -22.15 1.11 -6.70
CA ARG A 198 -22.68 0.04 -7.60
C ARG A 198 -21.82 -1.21 -7.56
#